data_546442d4ef037f7689c287329b3f3348
#
_entry.id   546442d4ef037f7689c287329b3f3348
#
_cell.length_a   1.000
_cell.length_b   1.000
_cell.length_c   1.000
_cell.angle_alpha   90.00
_cell.angle_beta   90.00
_cell.angle_gamma   90.00
#
_symmetry.space_group_name_H-M   'P 1'
#
loop_
_entity.id
_entity.type
_entity.pdbx_description
1 polymer ?
#
loop_
_entity_poly.entity_id
_entity_poly.type
_entity_poly.pdbx_seq_one_letter_code
_entity_poly.pdbx_strand_id
1 'polypeptide(L)'
;VSPLIPFSPMPGGALTANTMMMRDTGTLHLYPKVIKEMEEVIRVGGFGTSVTPVSQFYFQQAYLNATQGRWEKINPQYGNMVLGYFGRTPVEPDPEIVKLASEQLDKPVFKEDPLDLLEDGRPGAEKTLQENGLPVNDENVFIASSCESKGIDFLLGKAKENIRRKSAETAKTEKTAAPKSVSTAAPALGPREY
;
A
#
# COMPACT_ATOMS: atom_id res chain seq x y z
N VAL A 1 15.60 11.17 -10.54
CA VAL A 1 14.12 11.13 -10.48
C VAL A 1 13.66 10.19 -11.58
N SER A 2 12.81 9.21 -11.26
CA SER A 2 12.29 8.26 -12.26
C SER A 2 11.25 8.93 -13.15
N PRO A 3 11.32 8.80 -14.48
CA PRO A 3 10.30 9.34 -15.40
C PRO A 3 8.94 8.61 -15.26
N LEU A 4 8.90 7.49 -14.53
CA LEU A 4 7.68 6.72 -14.29
C LEU A 4 6.81 7.28 -13.16
N ILE A 5 7.33 8.21 -12.34
CA ILE A 5 6.57 8.82 -11.23
C ILE A 5 5.27 9.48 -11.70
N PRO A 6 5.22 10.25 -12.80
CA PRO A 6 3.98 10.86 -13.30
C PRO A 6 2.92 9.82 -13.74
N PHE A 7 3.34 8.62 -14.08
CA PHE A 7 2.45 7.53 -14.51
C PHE A 7 2.05 6.59 -13.36
N SER A 8 2.58 6.84 -12.16
CA SER A 8 2.25 6.04 -10.98
C SER A 8 1.00 6.61 -10.31
N PRO A 9 -0.11 5.86 -10.24
CA PRO A 9 -1.34 6.34 -9.60
C PRO A 9 -1.25 6.27 -8.07
N MET A 10 -0.08 6.54 -7.50
CA MET A 10 0.16 6.51 -6.06
C MET A 10 0.41 7.91 -5.50
N PRO A 11 -0.24 8.29 -4.39
CA PRO A 11 0.14 9.48 -3.63
C PRO A 11 1.60 9.40 -3.16
N GLY A 12 2.26 10.54 -2.96
CA GLY A 12 3.70 10.60 -2.64
C GLY A 12 4.13 9.73 -1.46
N GLY A 13 3.33 9.66 -0.39
CA GLY A 13 3.60 8.80 0.76
C GLY A 13 3.58 7.31 0.42
N ALA A 14 2.60 6.85 -0.35
CA ALA A 14 2.52 5.47 -0.82
C ALA A 14 3.70 5.13 -1.75
N LEU A 15 4.07 6.04 -2.66
CA LEU A 15 5.23 5.86 -3.53
C LEU A 15 6.51 5.68 -2.71
N THR A 16 6.72 6.53 -1.69
CA THR A 16 7.91 6.45 -0.84
C THR A 16 7.96 5.15 -0.06
N ALA A 17 6.87 4.76 0.61
CA ALA A 17 6.81 3.53 1.40
C ALA A 17 7.06 2.28 0.54
N ASN A 18 6.42 2.20 -0.62
CA ASN A 18 6.52 1.05 -1.52
C ASN A 18 7.91 0.94 -2.16
N THR A 19 8.51 2.05 -2.59
CA THR A 19 9.88 2.02 -3.13
C THR A 19 10.93 1.72 -2.05
N MET A 20 10.70 2.11 -0.80
CA MET A 20 11.52 1.69 0.34
C MET A 20 11.42 0.18 0.56
N MET A 21 10.22 -0.36 0.62
CA MET A 21 9.99 -1.81 0.75
C MET A 21 10.67 -2.58 -0.39
N MET A 22 10.55 -2.13 -1.64
CA MET A 22 11.20 -2.77 -2.78
C MET A 22 12.74 -2.70 -2.71
N ARG A 23 13.32 -1.64 -2.13
CA ARG A 23 14.76 -1.56 -1.86
C ARG A 23 15.18 -2.56 -0.78
N ASP A 24 14.44 -2.60 0.32
CA ASP A 24 14.74 -3.49 1.45
C ASP A 24 14.65 -4.97 1.04
N THR A 25 13.79 -5.30 0.09
CA THR A 25 13.60 -6.66 -0.47
C THR A 25 14.46 -6.94 -1.73
N GLY A 26 15.27 -5.98 -2.18
CA GLY A 26 16.12 -6.12 -3.39
C GLY A 26 15.32 -6.16 -4.72
N THR A 27 14.04 -5.80 -4.71
CA THR A 27 13.13 -5.93 -5.86
C THR A 27 12.89 -4.61 -6.62
N LEU A 28 13.63 -3.55 -6.30
CA LEU A 28 13.43 -2.23 -6.92
C LEU A 28 13.55 -2.24 -8.46
N HIS A 29 14.33 -3.17 -9.01
CA HIS A 29 14.48 -3.36 -10.44
C HIS A 29 13.15 -3.76 -11.14
N LEU A 30 12.18 -4.32 -10.39
CA LEU A 30 10.86 -4.67 -10.89
C LEU A 30 9.88 -3.48 -10.91
N TYR A 31 10.26 -2.31 -10.37
CA TYR A 31 9.37 -1.15 -10.27
C TYR A 31 8.67 -0.79 -11.59
N PRO A 32 9.33 -0.73 -12.77
CA PRO A 32 8.66 -0.46 -14.03
C PRO A 32 7.58 -1.48 -14.38
N LYS A 33 7.82 -2.77 -14.08
CA LYS A 33 6.86 -3.85 -14.30
C LYS A 33 5.66 -3.70 -13.36
N VAL A 34 5.89 -3.40 -12.08
CA VAL A 34 4.82 -3.19 -11.10
C VAL A 34 3.92 -2.03 -11.49
N ILE A 35 4.48 -0.89 -11.93
CA ILE A 35 3.69 0.26 -12.37
C ILE A 35 2.81 -0.09 -13.57
N LYS A 36 3.33 -0.85 -14.52
CA LYS A 36 2.55 -1.32 -15.67
C LYS A 36 1.43 -2.29 -15.25
N GLU A 37 1.69 -3.19 -14.30
CA GLU A 37 0.66 -4.07 -13.74
C GLU A 37 -0.41 -3.29 -12.96
N MET A 38 -0.06 -2.16 -12.30
CA MET A 38 -1.03 -1.34 -11.58
C MET A 38 -2.12 -0.78 -12.50
N GLU A 39 -1.80 -0.42 -13.73
CA GLU A 39 -2.78 0.06 -14.71
C GLU A 39 -3.89 -0.98 -14.91
N GLU A 40 -3.52 -2.23 -15.13
CA GLU A 40 -4.47 -3.33 -15.29
C GLU A 40 -5.23 -3.65 -14.00
N VAL A 41 -4.53 -3.71 -12.87
CA VAL A 41 -5.12 -3.98 -11.54
C VAL A 41 -6.20 -2.95 -11.18
N ILE A 42 -5.96 -1.66 -11.49
CA ILE A 42 -6.92 -0.59 -11.25
C ILE A 42 -8.13 -0.74 -12.17
N ARG A 43 -7.88 -1.00 -13.47
CA ARG A 43 -8.93 -1.13 -14.48
C ARG A 43 -9.90 -2.26 -14.12
N VAL A 44 -9.38 -3.46 -13.87
CA VAL A 44 -10.23 -4.63 -13.57
C VAL A 44 -10.81 -4.59 -12.14
N GLY A 45 -10.20 -3.83 -11.23
CA GLY A 45 -10.69 -3.60 -9.87
C GLY A 45 -11.78 -2.54 -9.74
N GLY A 46 -12.26 -1.96 -10.87
CA GLY A 46 -13.40 -1.03 -10.85
C GLY A 46 -13.05 0.42 -10.50
N PHE A 47 -11.80 0.84 -10.65
CA PHE A 47 -11.32 2.23 -10.46
C PHE A 47 -11.63 2.83 -9.08
N GLY A 48 -11.53 2.06 -8.01
CA GLY A 48 -11.63 2.60 -6.65
C GLY A 48 -10.67 3.78 -6.45
N THR A 49 -11.10 4.78 -5.69
CA THR A 49 -10.34 6.02 -5.49
C THR A 49 -8.93 5.72 -4.94
N SER A 50 -7.90 6.13 -5.69
CA SER A 50 -6.49 5.85 -5.37
C SER A 50 -5.96 6.75 -4.25
N VAL A 51 -6.56 6.70 -3.08
CA VAL A 51 -6.08 7.29 -1.82
C VAL A 51 -5.74 6.19 -0.83
N THR A 52 -5.07 6.50 0.25
CA THR A 52 -4.79 5.53 1.33
C THR A 52 -6.11 5.05 1.96
N PRO A 53 -6.34 3.74 2.11
CA PRO A 53 -5.41 2.63 1.85
C PRO A 53 -5.48 2.00 0.44
N VAL A 54 -6.41 2.41 -0.44
CA VAL A 54 -6.71 1.74 -1.73
C VAL A 54 -5.51 1.72 -2.67
N SER A 55 -4.74 2.82 -2.74
CA SER A 55 -3.49 2.86 -3.51
C SER A 55 -2.50 1.76 -3.09
N GLN A 56 -2.52 1.38 -1.81
CA GLN A 56 -1.70 0.29 -1.30
C GLN A 56 -2.21 -1.08 -1.76
N PHE A 57 -3.52 -1.28 -1.82
CA PHE A 57 -4.11 -2.52 -2.34
C PHE A 57 -3.73 -2.75 -3.80
N TYR A 58 -3.82 -1.72 -4.62
CA TYR A 58 -3.40 -1.76 -6.03
C TYR A 58 -1.93 -2.09 -6.18
N PHE A 59 -1.07 -1.41 -5.42
CA PHE A 59 0.35 -1.68 -5.48
C PHE A 59 0.69 -3.11 -5.04
N GLN A 60 0.12 -3.58 -3.95
CA GLN A 60 0.39 -4.93 -3.44
C GLN A 60 -0.08 -6.00 -4.43
N GLN A 61 -1.26 -5.84 -5.05
CA GLN A 61 -1.71 -6.76 -6.08
C GLN A 61 -0.81 -6.71 -7.31
N ALA A 62 -0.45 -5.52 -7.80
CA ALA A 62 0.46 -5.37 -8.91
C ALA A 62 1.85 -5.95 -8.63
N TYR A 63 2.33 -5.82 -7.40
CA TYR A 63 3.59 -6.43 -6.96
C TYR A 63 3.52 -7.96 -6.96
N LEU A 64 2.43 -8.56 -6.48
CA LEU A 64 2.18 -10.00 -6.57
C LEU A 64 2.15 -10.46 -8.03
N ASN A 65 1.42 -9.77 -8.89
CA ASN A 65 1.36 -10.08 -10.33
C ASN A 65 2.75 -10.04 -10.98
N ALA A 66 3.58 -9.06 -10.60
CA ALA A 66 4.92 -8.90 -11.15
C ALA A 66 5.91 -9.96 -10.67
N THR A 67 5.73 -10.47 -9.45
CA THR A 67 6.70 -11.37 -8.78
C THR A 67 6.31 -12.85 -8.82
N GLN A 68 5.01 -13.14 -8.73
CA GLN A 68 4.51 -14.52 -8.62
C GLN A 68 3.73 -15.00 -9.85
N GLY A 69 3.37 -14.09 -10.75
CA GLY A 69 2.51 -14.35 -11.90
C GLY A 69 1.18 -13.61 -11.81
N ARG A 70 0.69 -13.16 -12.96
CA ARG A 70 -0.55 -12.37 -13.04
C ARG A 70 -1.73 -13.21 -12.59
N TRP A 71 -2.42 -12.75 -11.53
CA TRP A 71 -3.61 -13.35 -10.92
C TRP A 71 -3.42 -14.73 -10.28
N GLU A 72 -2.19 -15.22 -10.17
CA GLU A 72 -1.91 -16.46 -9.44
C GLU A 72 -2.30 -16.35 -7.95
N LYS A 73 -2.15 -15.15 -7.40
CA LYS A 73 -2.52 -14.87 -6.01
C LYS A 73 -3.23 -13.53 -5.89
N ILE A 74 -4.38 -13.54 -5.25
CA ILE A 74 -5.12 -12.32 -4.89
C ILE A 74 -4.66 -11.81 -3.52
N ASN A 75 -4.27 -10.53 -3.47
CA ASN A 75 -4.03 -9.85 -2.21
C ASN A 75 -5.34 -9.75 -1.42
N PRO A 76 -5.39 -10.12 -0.13
CA PRO A 76 -6.64 -10.13 0.65
C PRO A 76 -7.38 -8.78 0.69
N GLN A 77 -6.65 -7.66 0.78
CA GLN A 77 -7.28 -6.34 0.82
C GLN A 77 -7.82 -5.91 -0.54
N TYR A 78 -7.09 -6.21 -1.62
CA TYR A 78 -7.58 -6.01 -2.98
C TYR A 78 -8.80 -6.88 -3.26
N GLY A 79 -8.76 -8.15 -2.85
CA GLY A 79 -9.88 -9.06 -2.99
C GLY A 79 -11.12 -8.60 -2.20
N ASN A 80 -10.95 -8.16 -0.95
CA ASN A 80 -12.06 -7.58 -0.18
C ASN A 80 -12.66 -6.34 -0.87
N MET A 81 -11.82 -5.50 -1.52
CA MET A 81 -12.29 -4.34 -2.26
C MET A 81 -13.17 -4.74 -3.45
N VAL A 82 -12.70 -5.66 -4.30
CA VAL A 82 -13.47 -6.09 -5.48
C VAL A 82 -14.71 -6.91 -5.13
N LEU A 83 -14.72 -7.55 -3.95
CA LEU A 83 -15.89 -8.25 -3.41
C LEU A 83 -16.91 -7.30 -2.73
N GLY A 84 -16.61 -6.01 -2.58
CA GLY A 84 -17.53 -5.01 -2.02
C GLY A 84 -17.45 -4.80 -0.52
N TYR A 85 -16.53 -5.44 0.21
CA TYR A 85 -16.37 -5.29 1.67
C TYR A 85 -15.91 -3.88 2.11
N PHE A 86 -15.50 -3.03 1.18
CA PHE A 86 -15.15 -1.62 1.43
C PHE A 86 -16.09 -0.65 0.72
N GLY A 87 -17.27 -1.12 0.32
CA GLY A 87 -18.24 -0.36 -0.44
C GLY A 87 -18.08 -0.53 -1.95
N ARG A 88 -18.87 0.24 -2.69
CA ARG A 88 -18.94 0.14 -4.15
C ARG A 88 -17.79 0.89 -4.82
N THR A 89 -17.24 0.28 -5.84
CA THR A 89 -16.30 0.93 -6.75
C THR A 89 -17.04 1.78 -7.80
N PRO A 90 -16.40 2.81 -8.39
CA PRO A 90 -17.02 3.67 -9.42
C PRO A 90 -17.52 2.92 -10.64
N VAL A 91 -16.85 1.83 -11.01
CA VAL A 91 -17.24 0.92 -12.09
C VAL A 91 -17.29 -0.48 -11.50
N GLU A 92 -18.20 -1.32 -11.97
CA GLU A 92 -18.23 -2.72 -11.54
C GLU A 92 -16.90 -3.41 -11.85
N PRO A 93 -16.30 -4.11 -10.87
CA PRO A 93 -15.08 -4.87 -11.10
C PRO A 93 -15.30 -5.97 -12.14
N ASP A 94 -14.21 -6.39 -12.78
CA ASP A 94 -14.25 -7.47 -13.76
C ASP A 94 -14.79 -8.77 -13.12
N PRO A 95 -15.82 -9.41 -13.72
CA PRO A 95 -16.44 -10.60 -13.14
C PRO A 95 -15.47 -11.77 -12.92
N GLU A 96 -14.44 -11.92 -13.74
CA GLU A 96 -13.43 -12.98 -13.58
C GLU A 96 -12.58 -12.71 -12.34
N ILE A 97 -12.23 -11.45 -12.09
CA ILE A 97 -11.47 -11.07 -10.90
C ILE A 97 -12.31 -11.19 -9.63
N VAL A 98 -13.60 -10.82 -9.70
CA VAL A 98 -14.54 -11.03 -8.58
C VAL A 98 -14.65 -12.50 -8.23
N LYS A 99 -14.83 -13.38 -9.24
CA LYS A 99 -14.89 -14.82 -9.06
C LYS A 99 -13.60 -15.35 -8.43
N LEU A 100 -12.46 -14.98 -8.98
CA LEU A 100 -11.14 -15.41 -8.50
C LEU A 100 -10.89 -14.96 -7.05
N ALA A 101 -11.26 -13.72 -6.72
CA ALA A 101 -11.16 -13.20 -5.35
C ALA A 101 -12.07 -13.97 -4.38
N SER A 102 -13.30 -14.28 -4.79
CA SER A 102 -14.24 -15.07 -4.00
C SER A 102 -13.70 -16.47 -3.71
N GLU A 103 -13.18 -17.15 -4.73
CA GLU A 103 -12.61 -18.50 -4.61
C GLU A 103 -11.35 -18.53 -3.73
N GLN A 104 -10.41 -17.60 -3.95
CA GLN A 104 -9.14 -17.59 -3.21
C GLN A 104 -9.27 -17.12 -1.74
N LEU A 105 -10.22 -16.24 -1.46
CA LEU A 105 -10.45 -15.73 -0.10
C LEU A 105 -11.52 -16.49 0.66
N ASP A 106 -12.22 -17.41 -0.01
CA ASP A 106 -13.40 -18.14 0.55
C ASP A 106 -14.44 -17.17 1.11
N LYS A 107 -14.77 -16.13 0.31
CA LYS A 107 -15.71 -15.07 0.70
C LYS A 107 -16.73 -14.80 -0.39
N PRO A 108 -18.03 -14.63 -0.04
CA PRO A 108 -19.06 -14.23 -1.01
C PRO A 108 -18.88 -12.75 -1.41
N VAL A 109 -19.51 -12.39 -2.53
CA VAL A 109 -19.68 -10.98 -2.90
C VAL A 109 -20.60 -10.30 -1.90
N PHE A 110 -20.17 -9.16 -1.38
CA PHE A 110 -20.91 -8.35 -0.42
C PHE A 110 -21.56 -7.15 -1.11
N LYS A 111 -22.88 -6.96 -0.94
CA LYS A 111 -23.66 -5.93 -1.65
C LYS A 111 -24.34 -4.94 -0.71
N GLU A 112 -24.27 -5.20 0.60
CA GLU A 112 -24.88 -4.38 1.64
C GLU A 112 -23.94 -3.24 2.06
N ASP A 113 -24.34 -2.44 3.03
CA ASP A 113 -23.47 -1.40 3.56
C ASP A 113 -22.35 -2.04 4.43
N PRO A 114 -21.07 -1.84 4.11
CA PRO A 114 -19.98 -2.36 4.93
C PRO A 114 -20.00 -1.88 6.38
N LEU A 115 -20.64 -0.76 6.68
CA LEU A 115 -20.81 -0.27 8.06
C LEU A 115 -21.66 -1.21 8.90
N ASP A 116 -22.58 -1.96 8.29
CA ASP A 116 -23.42 -2.96 8.98
C ASP A 116 -22.60 -4.16 9.49
N LEU A 117 -21.36 -4.35 8.97
CA LEU A 117 -20.44 -5.38 9.43
C LEU A 117 -19.56 -4.94 10.61
N LEU A 118 -19.58 -3.64 10.95
CA LEU A 118 -18.71 -3.11 11.99
C LEU A 118 -19.37 -3.24 13.35
N GLU A 119 -18.64 -3.87 14.26
CA GLU A 119 -19.00 -3.87 15.69
C GLU A 119 -18.46 -2.60 16.36
N ASP A 120 -19.13 -2.19 17.46
CA ASP A 120 -18.63 -1.10 18.29
C ASP A 120 -17.27 -1.50 18.88
N GLY A 121 -16.23 -0.76 18.50
CA GLY A 121 -14.86 -1.02 18.98
C GLY A 121 -14.61 -0.62 20.45
N ARG A 122 -15.50 0.21 21.05
CA ARG A 122 -15.31 0.71 22.41
C ARG A 122 -15.27 -0.39 23.47
N PRO A 123 -16.22 -1.36 23.50
CA PRO A 123 -16.19 -2.43 24.49
C PRO A 123 -14.91 -3.28 24.44
N GLY A 124 -14.43 -3.59 23.22
CA GLY A 124 -13.18 -4.31 23.02
C GLY A 124 -11.95 -3.55 23.52
N ALA A 125 -11.89 -2.25 23.24
CA ALA A 125 -10.82 -1.38 23.70
C ALA A 125 -10.80 -1.24 25.23
N GLU A 126 -11.96 -1.01 25.85
CA GLU A 126 -12.09 -0.93 27.33
C GLU A 126 -11.62 -2.22 28.00
N LYS A 127 -12.03 -3.38 27.49
CA LYS A 127 -11.58 -4.68 27.97
C LYS A 127 -10.06 -4.83 27.85
N THR A 128 -9.49 -4.48 26.70
CA THR A 128 -8.04 -4.57 26.47
C THR A 128 -7.26 -3.66 27.42
N LEU A 129 -7.75 -2.45 27.68
CA LEU A 129 -7.14 -1.55 28.67
C LEU A 129 -7.16 -2.13 30.08
N GLN A 130 -8.30 -2.67 30.50
CA GLN A 130 -8.44 -3.32 31.82
C GLN A 130 -7.49 -4.51 31.97
N GLU A 131 -7.40 -5.39 30.98
CA GLU A 131 -6.50 -6.55 30.97
C GLU A 131 -5.02 -6.15 31.09
N ASN A 132 -4.67 -4.96 30.61
CA ASN A 132 -3.30 -4.42 30.69
C ASN A 132 -3.08 -3.48 31.90
N GLY A 133 -4.07 -3.34 32.81
CA GLY A 133 -3.97 -2.49 33.99
C GLY A 133 -3.89 -1.00 33.68
N LEU A 134 -4.40 -0.58 32.53
CA LEU A 134 -4.39 0.80 32.05
C LEU A 134 -5.69 1.53 32.41
N PRO A 135 -5.67 2.84 32.69
CA PRO A 135 -6.87 3.62 32.94
C PRO A 135 -7.83 3.60 31.76
N VAL A 136 -9.12 3.39 32.04
CA VAL A 136 -10.18 3.48 31.03
C VAL A 136 -10.71 4.91 31.00
N ASN A 137 -10.22 5.70 30.06
CA ASN A 137 -10.70 7.04 29.74
C ASN A 137 -10.81 7.19 28.22
N ASP A 138 -11.46 8.24 27.73
CA ASP A 138 -11.75 8.41 26.30
C ASP A 138 -10.47 8.47 25.44
N GLU A 139 -9.40 9.08 25.93
CA GLU A 139 -8.11 9.15 25.23
C GLU A 139 -7.49 7.75 25.07
N ASN A 140 -7.41 6.97 26.15
CA ASN A 140 -6.85 5.64 26.13
C ASN A 140 -7.72 4.67 25.30
N VAL A 141 -9.04 4.80 25.38
CA VAL A 141 -9.98 4.02 24.55
C VAL A 141 -9.76 4.33 23.08
N PHE A 142 -9.62 5.62 22.71
CA PHE A 142 -9.31 6.01 21.34
C PHE A 142 -7.96 5.43 20.85
N ILE A 143 -6.92 5.52 21.67
CA ILE A 143 -5.60 4.97 21.35
C ILE A 143 -5.66 3.44 21.19
N ALA A 144 -6.33 2.74 22.11
CA ALA A 144 -6.46 1.30 22.06
C ALA A 144 -7.27 0.80 20.86
N SER A 145 -8.38 1.47 20.54
CA SER A 145 -9.23 1.10 19.40
C SER A 145 -8.60 1.43 18.04
N SER A 146 -7.87 2.56 17.93
CA SER A 146 -7.33 3.05 16.65
C SER A 146 -5.95 2.49 16.34
N CYS A 147 -5.13 2.21 17.36
CA CYS A 147 -3.74 1.79 17.22
C CYS A 147 -3.48 0.35 17.68
N GLU A 148 -4.50 -0.35 18.18
CA GLU A 148 -4.44 -1.73 18.61
C GLU A 148 -3.24 -2.04 19.55
N SER A 149 -2.50 -3.12 19.29
CA SER A 149 -1.34 -3.51 20.10
C SER A 149 -0.27 -2.44 20.21
N LYS A 150 -0.05 -1.64 19.16
CA LYS A 150 0.91 -0.53 19.17
C LYS A 150 0.49 0.60 20.11
N GLY A 151 -0.81 0.85 20.19
CA GLY A 151 -1.39 1.80 21.13
C GLY A 151 -1.18 1.34 22.57
N ILE A 152 -1.41 0.07 22.85
CA ILE A 152 -1.17 -0.53 24.17
C ILE A 152 0.32 -0.46 24.55
N ASP A 153 1.23 -0.80 23.64
CA ASP A 153 2.67 -0.68 23.88
C ASP A 153 3.10 0.76 24.17
N PHE A 154 2.49 1.73 23.49
CA PHE A 154 2.72 3.15 23.74
C PHE A 154 2.26 3.53 25.16
N LEU A 155 1.05 3.19 25.55
CA LEU A 155 0.48 3.49 26.86
C LEU A 155 1.26 2.82 27.99
N LEU A 156 1.83 1.64 27.75
CA LEU A 156 2.70 0.92 28.70
C LEU A 156 4.15 1.45 28.71
N GLY A 157 4.50 2.43 27.89
CA GLY A 157 5.87 2.92 27.76
C GLY A 157 6.85 1.93 27.11
N LYS A 158 6.34 0.90 26.43
CA LYS A 158 7.14 -0.14 25.74
C LYS A 158 7.38 0.16 24.25
N ALA A 159 6.73 1.20 23.72
CA ALA A 159 6.89 1.59 22.32
C ALA A 159 8.34 1.97 22.03
N LYS A 160 8.93 1.37 21.00
CA LYS A 160 10.28 1.71 20.54
C LYS A 160 10.20 2.84 19.52
N GLU A 161 11.13 3.80 19.62
CA GLU A 161 11.29 4.79 18.55
C GLU A 161 11.61 4.08 17.23
N ASN A 162 10.73 4.24 16.24
CA ASN A 162 10.95 3.71 14.88
C ASN A 162 11.50 4.80 13.96
N ILE A 163 12.58 5.46 14.38
CA ILE A 163 13.26 6.49 13.58
C ILE A 163 14.45 5.84 12.89
N ARG A 164 14.41 5.76 11.56
CA ARG A 164 15.58 5.37 10.76
C ARG A 164 16.58 6.53 10.76
N ARG A 165 17.57 6.45 11.63
CA ARG A 165 18.71 7.39 11.58
C ARG A 165 19.74 6.83 10.59
N LYS A 166 20.13 7.63 9.57
CA LYS A 166 21.26 7.28 8.72
C LYS A 166 22.49 7.20 9.61
N SER A 167 23.14 6.04 9.67
CA SER A 167 24.45 5.93 10.31
C SER A 167 25.48 6.76 9.52
N ALA A 168 26.50 7.28 10.20
CA ALA A 168 27.57 8.04 9.53
C ALA A 168 28.29 7.23 8.42
N GLU A 169 28.25 5.90 8.50
CA GLU A 169 28.78 4.99 7.48
C GLU A 169 27.89 4.92 6.22
N THR A 170 26.55 4.88 6.38
CA THR A 170 25.63 4.87 5.23
C THR A 170 25.68 6.19 4.47
N ALA A 171 25.89 7.31 5.16
CA ALA A 171 26.06 8.62 4.53
C ALA A 171 27.37 8.76 3.73
N LYS A 172 28.44 8.04 4.12
CA LYS A 172 29.68 7.98 3.35
C LYS A 172 29.57 7.14 2.09
N THR A 173 28.87 6.01 2.16
CA THR A 173 28.68 5.09 1.01
C THR A 173 27.77 5.72 -0.07
N GLU A 174 26.76 6.50 0.30
CA GLU A 174 25.93 7.21 -0.67
C GLU A 174 26.68 8.36 -1.38
N LYS A 175 27.65 9.01 -0.71
CA LYS A 175 28.48 10.07 -1.35
C LYS A 175 29.51 9.50 -2.33
N THR A 176 29.95 8.26 -2.15
CA THR A 176 30.89 7.58 -3.07
C THR A 176 30.18 6.89 -4.24
N ALA A 177 28.88 6.64 -4.15
CA ALA A 177 28.06 6.00 -5.18
C ALA A 177 27.28 7.00 -6.09
N ALA A 178 27.60 8.30 -6.04
CA ALA A 178 27.03 9.25 -6.99
C ALA A 178 27.46 8.87 -8.41
N PRO A 179 26.53 8.67 -9.36
CA PRO A 179 26.89 8.25 -10.70
C PRO A 179 27.73 9.34 -11.37
N LYS A 180 28.89 8.94 -11.91
CA LYS A 180 29.66 9.80 -12.81
C LYS A 180 28.72 10.24 -13.93
N SER A 181 28.59 11.55 -14.13
CA SER A 181 27.84 12.12 -15.23
C SER A 181 28.32 11.54 -16.55
N VAL A 182 27.50 10.73 -17.19
CA VAL A 182 27.72 10.36 -18.59
C VAL A 182 27.31 11.60 -19.39
N SER A 183 28.29 12.31 -19.88
CA SER A 183 28.11 13.36 -20.90
C SER A 183 27.65 12.68 -22.18
N THR A 184 26.34 12.63 -22.41
CA THR A 184 25.79 12.34 -23.73
C THR A 184 25.62 13.67 -24.45
N ALA A 185 26.51 13.95 -25.38
CA ALA A 185 26.32 14.98 -26.38
C ALA A 185 25.01 14.68 -27.13
N ALA A 186 24.06 15.59 -27.08
CA ALA A 186 22.82 15.50 -27.85
C ALA A 186 23.14 15.56 -29.35
N PRO A 187 22.56 14.72 -30.21
CA PRO A 187 22.68 14.87 -31.63
C PRO A 187 21.97 16.17 -32.08
N ALA A 188 22.66 16.97 -32.86
CA ALA A 188 22.12 18.19 -33.44
C ALA A 188 20.91 17.85 -34.32
N LEU A 189 19.75 18.42 -33.99
CA LEU A 189 18.56 18.38 -34.84
C LEU A 189 18.80 19.33 -36.01
N GLY A 190 18.85 18.81 -37.26
CA GLY A 190 18.84 19.57 -38.48
C GLY A 190 17.52 20.35 -38.67
N PRO A 191 17.50 21.39 -39.53
CA PRO A 191 16.35 22.24 -39.72
C PRO A 191 15.17 21.45 -40.30
N ARG A 192 13.99 21.61 -39.68
CA ARG A 192 12.72 21.12 -40.23
C ARG A 192 12.24 22.11 -41.30
N GLU A 193 12.13 21.67 -42.54
CA GLU A 193 11.33 22.37 -43.54
C GLU A 193 9.84 22.16 -43.26
N TYR A 194 9.06 23.24 -43.40
CA TYR A 194 7.61 23.27 -43.22
C TYR A 194 6.92 22.90 -44.56
#